data_1a57cf852bbf0872b245ecb620e79382
#
_entry.id   1a57cf852bbf0872b245ecb620e79382
#
_cell.length_a   1.000
_cell.length_b   1.000
_cell.length_c   1.000
_cell.angle_alpha   90.00
_cell.angle_beta   90.00
_cell.angle_gamma   90.00
#
_symmetry.space_group_name_H-M   'P 1'
#
loop_
_entity.id
_entity.type
_entity.pdbx_description
1 polymer ?
#
loop_
_entity_poly.entity_id
_entity_poly.type
_entity_poly.pdbx_seq_one_letter_code
_entity_poly.pdbx_strand_id
1 'polypeptide(L)'
;VPPKKIGNILILSVVLAVIFYAFVIIAVGFVMNPGDIIASQEATGLVTADAMAAAFNTKIMAKVIIVGGMCGIVTSWNSFLLGGSRAMYSMAESYMIPKFFAKLHPKHKTPVNALILIGILTMLAPFAGRKMLVWISDAGNFGCCFAYCMVALSFMILRKKEPDMPRPY
;
A
#
# COMPACT_ATOMS: atom_id res chain seq x y z
N VAL A 1 -5.51 -4.09 -21.98
CA VAL A 1 -6.37 -5.14 -21.39
C VAL A 1 -7.82 -4.70 -21.60
N PRO A 2 -8.72 -5.54 -22.14
CA PRO A 2 -10.12 -5.18 -22.34
C PRO A 2 -10.76 -4.81 -21.00
N PRO A 3 -11.55 -3.72 -20.90
CA PRO A 3 -12.10 -3.22 -19.63
C PRO A 3 -12.92 -4.28 -18.87
N LYS A 4 -13.59 -5.19 -19.58
CA LYS A 4 -14.36 -6.29 -18.98
C LYS A 4 -13.51 -7.30 -18.18
N LYS A 5 -12.20 -7.43 -18.44
CA LYS A 5 -11.32 -8.36 -17.72
C LYS A 5 -10.69 -7.73 -16.48
N ILE A 6 -10.66 -6.40 -16.38
CA ILE A 6 -9.99 -5.70 -15.27
C ILE A 6 -10.67 -6.00 -13.93
N GLY A 7 -11.99 -5.99 -13.87
CA GLY A 7 -12.74 -6.27 -12.65
C GLY A 7 -12.47 -7.70 -12.11
N ASN A 8 -12.52 -8.69 -12.99
CA ASN A 8 -12.27 -10.08 -12.60
C ASN A 8 -10.82 -10.29 -12.13
N ILE A 9 -9.85 -9.63 -12.78
CA ILE A 9 -8.43 -9.70 -12.37
C ILE A 9 -8.25 -9.07 -10.98
N LEU A 10 -8.89 -7.94 -10.72
CA LEU A 10 -8.83 -7.27 -9.41
C LEU A 10 -9.44 -8.16 -8.32
N ILE A 11 -10.63 -8.72 -8.54
CA ILE A 11 -11.27 -9.63 -7.57
C ILE A 11 -10.38 -10.84 -7.31
N LEU A 12 -9.88 -11.49 -8.36
CA LEU A 12 -8.99 -12.63 -8.24
C LEU A 12 -7.72 -12.28 -7.45
N SER A 13 -7.12 -11.12 -7.71
CA SER A 13 -5.92 -10.66 -7.00
C SER A 13 -6.18 -10.47 -5.51
N VAL A 14 -7.33 -9.88 -5.15
CA VAL A 14 -7.73 -9.69 -3.74
C VAL A 14 -7.96 -11.03 -3.06
N VAL A 15 -8.70 -11.95 -3.69
CA VAL A 15 -8.95 -13.28 -3.13
C VAL A 15 -7.66 -14.06 -2.91
N LEU A 16 -6.75 -14.06 -3.88
CA LEU A 16 -5.44 -14.71 -3.75
C LEU A 16 -4.61 -14.08 -2.62
N ALA A 17 -4.64 -12.75 -2.48
CA ALA A 17 -3.94 -12.06 -1.39
C ALA A 17 -4.50 -12.47 -0.02
N VAL A 18 -5.83 -12.50 0.13
CA VAL A 18 -6.49 -12.92 1.38
C VAL A 18 -6.13 -14.36 1.75
N ILE A 19 -6.17 -15.28 0.78
CA ILE A 19 -5.78 -16.67 0.98
C ILE A 19 -4.32 -16.74 1.43
N PHE A 20 -3.42 -16.02 0.76
CA PHE A 20 -2.00 -16.00 1.10
C PHE A 20 -1.77 -15.48 2.53
N TYR A 21 -2.40 -14.37 2.91
CA TYR A 21 -2.29 -13.83 4.28
C TYR A 21 -2.85 -14.80 5.32
N ALA A 22 -3.97 -15.47 5.04
CA ALA A 22 -4.52 -16.49 5.93
C ALA A 22 -3.53 -17.63 6.15
N PHE A 23 -2.89 -18.13 5.10
CA PHE A 23 -1.84 -19.16 5.22
C PHE A 23 -0.66 -18.70 6.07
N VAL A 24 -0.19 -17.47 5.90
CA VAL A 24 0.92 -16.92 6.70
C VAL A 24 0.53 -16.84 8.19
N ILE A 25 -0.67 -16.33 8.49
CA ILE A 25 -1.16 -16.22 9.88
C ILE A 25 -1.26 -17.60 10.53
N ILE A 26 -1.84 -18.57 9.84
CA ILE A 26 -1.97 -19.95 10.31
C ILE A 26 -0.59 -20.56 10.52
N ALA A 27 0.35 -20.41 9.58
CA ALA A 27 1.70 -20.94 9.71
C ALA A 27 2.44 -20.36 10.92
N VAL A 28 2.34 -19.07 11.16
CA VAL A 28 2.94 -18.43 12.35
C VAL A 28 2.30 -18.95 13.63
N GLY A 29 0.97 -19.09 13.67
CA GLY A 29 0.24 -19.60 14.83
C GLY A 29 0.53 -21.07 15.17
N PHE A 30 0.96 -21.89 14.18
CA PHE A 30 1.42 -23.25 14.44
C PHE A 30 2.84 -23.34 15.00
N VAL A 31 3.68 -22.34 14.73
CA VAL A 31 5.11 -22.33 15.09
C VAL A 31 5.37 -21.63 16.41
N MET A 32 4.60 -20.58 16.71
CA MET A 32 4.81 -19.72 17.88
C MET A 32 3.59 -19.68 18.77
N ASN A 33 3.84 -19.69 20.11
CA ASN A 33 2.77 -19.44 21.08
C ASN A 33 2.33 -17.96 21.06
N PRO A 34 1.09 -17.64 21.46
CA PRO A 34 0.61 -16.26 21.48
C PRO A 34 1.47 -15.30 22.31
N GLY A 35 2.07 -15.78 23.42
CA GLY A 35 3.00 -15.01 24.24
C GLY A 35 4.29 -14.65 23.52
N ASP A 36 4.84 -15.59 22.75
CA ASP A 36 6.08 -15.39 21.97
C ASP A 36 5.83 -14.43 20.79
N ILE A 37 4.64 -14.46 20.22
CA ILE A 37 4.22 -13.53 19.14
C ILE A 37 4.19 -12.10 19.67
N ILE A 38 3.60 -11.87 20.85
CA ILE A 38 3.55 -10.55 21.49
C ILE A 38 4.96 -10.06 21.83
N ALA A 39 5.78 -10.91 22.42
CA ALA A 39 7.17 -10.58 22.78
C ALA A 39 8.02 -10.24 21.54
N SER A 40 7.88 -10.99 20.44
CA SER A 40 8.53 -10.71 19.16
C SER A 40 8.05 -9.38 18.56
N GLN A 41 6.74 -9.09 18.62
CA GLN A 41 6.18 -7.84 18.13
C GLN A 41 6.75 -6.62 18.89
N GLU A 42 6.91 -6.73 20.21
CA GLU A 42 7.47 -5.67 21.03
C GLU A 42 8.99 -5.50 20.83
N ALA A 43 9.72 -6.59 20.70
CA ALA A 43 11.18 -6.59 20.60
C ALA A 43 11.68 -6.19 19.21
N THR A 44 11.20 -6.87 18.16
CA THR A 44 11.70 -6.72 16.79
C THR A 44 10.68 -6.13 15.83
N GLY A 45 9.39 -6.40 16.05
CA GLY A 45 8.30 -6.11 15.11
C GLY A 45 8.34 -6.99 13.86
N LEU A 46 9.16 -8.05 13.84
CA LEU A 46 9.39 -8.92 12.68
C LEU A 46 8.92 -10.36 12.96
N VAL A 47 7.68 -10.51 13.44
CA VAL A 47 7.09 -11.78 13.89
C VAL A 47 7.28 -12.91 12.87
N THR A 48 7.09 -12.65 11.59
CA THR A 48 7.25 -13.67 10.53
C THR A 48 8.69 -14.15 10.38
N ALA A 49 9.68 -13.27 10.60
CA ALA A 49 11.09 -13.64 10.55
C ALA A 49 11.49 -14.49 11.76
N ASP A 50 10.98 -14.14 12.94
CA ASP A 50 11.21 -14.88 14.18
C ASP A 50 10.51 -16.25 14.14
N ALA A 51 9.28 -16.31 13.60
CA ALA A 51 8.58 -17.58 13.35
C ALA A 51 9.37 -18.49 12.41
N MET A 52 9.96 -17.93 11.36
CA MET A 52 10.78 -18.70 10.43
C MET A 52 12.07 -19.20 11.07
N ALA A 53 12.70 -18.38 11.92
CA ALA A 53 13.87 -18.80 12.69
C ALA A 53 13.53 -19.94 13.65
N ALA A 54 12.37 -19.89 14.31
CA ALA A 54 11.89 -20.93 15.20
C ALA A 54 11.55 -22.23 14.45
N ALA A 55 10.85 -22.14 13.33
CA ALA A 55 10.45 -23.31 12.52
C ALA A 55 11.65 -24.12 12.02
N PHE A 56 12.69 -23.43 11.55
CA PHE A 56 13.89 -24.08 10.99
C PHE A 56 15.07 -24.18 11.98
N ASN A 57 14.87 -23.70 13.19
CA ASN A 57 15.92 -23.64 14.23
C ASN A 57 17.24 -23.00 13.72
N THR A 58 17.12 -22.01 12.83
CA THR A 58 18.24 -21.38 12.14
C THR A 58 17.98 -19.91 11.86
N LYS A 59 18.88 -19.03 12.32
CA LYS A 59 18.81 -17.58 12.04
C LYS A 59 18.97 -17.20 10.56
N ILE A 60 19.50 -18.12 9.74
CA ILE A 60 19.68 -17.89 8.29
C ILE A 60 18.33 -17.70 7.61
N MET A 61 17.32 -18.49 7.95
CA MET A 61 16.00 -18.41 7.34
C MET A 61 15.28 -17.09 7.69
N ALA A 62 15.47 -16.56 8.90
CA ALA A 62 15.01 -15.23 9.24
C ALA A 62 15.63 -14.15 8.33
N LYS A 63 16.94 -14.24 8.05
CA LYS A 63 17.62 -13.29 7.15
C LYS A 63 17.06 -13.36 5.72
N VAL A 64 16.75 -14.55 5.22
CA VAL A 64 16.16 -14.73 3.89
C VAL A 64 14.81 -14.02 3.78
N ILE A 65 13.94 -14.18 4.79
CA ILE A 65 12.64 -13.48 4.83
C ILE A 65 12.83 -11.96 4.92
N ILE A 66 13.77 -11.48 5.74
CA ILE A 66 14.06 -10.05 5.87
C ILE A 66 14.51 -9.47 4.52
N VAL A 67 15.42 -10.13 3.82
CA VAL A 67 15.88 -9.68 2.49
C VAL A 67 14.71 -9.68 1.49
N GLY A 68 13.90 -10.73 1.46
CA GLY A 68 12.68 -10.77 0.62
C GLY A 68 11.70 -9.64 0.94
N GLY A 69 11.48 -9.38 2.24
CA GLY A 69 10.65 -8.28 2.72
C GLY A 69 11.20 -6.91 2.29
N MET A 70 12.51 -6.70 2.38
CA MET A 70 13.16 -5.46 1.91
C MET A 70 12.93 -5.24 0.41
N CYS A 71 13.09 -6.28 -0.41
CA CYS A 71 12.79 -6.19 -1.84
C CYS A 71 11.31 -5.81 -2.10
N GLY A 72 10.39 -6.40 -1.34
CA GLY A 72 8.96 -6.08 -1.39
C GLY A 72 8.68 -4.63 -1.01
N ILE A 73 9.33 -4.12 0.05
CA ILE A 73 9.19 -2.72 0.48
C ILE A 73 9.67 -1.76 -0.61
N VAL A 74 10.83 -2.01 -1.22
CA VAL A 74 11.36 -1.16 -2.31
C VAL A 74 10.40 -1.10 -3.49
N THR A 75 9.82 -2.24 -3.87
CA THR A 75 8.86 -2.32 -4.97
C THR A 75 7.56 -1.57 -4.64
N SER A 76 7.04 -1.76 -3.43
CA SER A 76 5.83 -1.06 -2.96
C SER A 76 6.05 0.45 -2.86
N TRP A 77 7.20 0.86 -2.33
CA TRP A 77 7.56 2.27 -2.23
C TRP A 77 7.58 2.98 -3.60
N ASN A 78 8.19 2.33 -4.59
CA ASN A 78 8.19 2.86 -5.96
C ASN A 78 6.75 3.02 -6.51
N SER A 79 5.88 2.04 -6.26
CA SER A 79 4.47 2.10 -6.67
C SER A 79 3.71 3.23 -5.99
N PHE A 80 3.92 3.45 -4.69
CA PHE A 80 3.31 4.56 -3.94
C PHE A 80 3.81 5.92 -4.41
N LEU A 81 5.10 6.06 -4.70
CA LEU A 81 5.66 7.31 -5.26
C LEU A 81 5.01 7.65 -6.61
N LEU A 82 4.90 6.66 -7.50
CA LEU A 82 4.26 6.85 -8.80
C LEU A 82 2.77 7.16 -8.66
N GLY A 83 2.05 6.43 -7.82
CA GLY A 83 0.62 6.65 -7.57
C GLY A 83 0.35 8.02 -6.95
N GLY A 84 1.09 8.37 -5.88
CA GLY A 84 0.97 9.66 -5.19
C GLY A 84 1.31 10.85 -6.08
N SER A 85 2.36 10.75 -6.89
CA SER A 85 2.73 11.84 -7.80
C SER A 85 1.68 12.08 -8.89
N ARG A 86 1.04 11.02 -9.40
CA ARG A 86 -0.05 11.12 -10.38
C ARG A 86 -1.32 11.69 -9.75
N ALA A 87 -1.64 11.30 -8.52
CA ALA A 87 -2.77 11.87 -7.79
C ALA A 87 -2.56 13.39 -7.56
N MET A 88 -1.37 13.80 -7.12
CA MET A 88 -1.04 15.22 -6.99
C MET A 88 -1.11 15.96 -8.32
N TYR A 89 -0.64 15.36 -9.40
CA TYR A 89 -0.77 15.94 -10.74
C TYR A 89 -2.23 16.18 -11.11
N SER A 90 -3.10 15.18 -10.94
CA SER A 90 -4.54 15.29 -11.22
C SER A 90 -5.22 16.37 -10.39
N MET A 91 -4.87 16.48 -9.11
CA MET A 91 -5.37 17.54 -8.22
C MET A 91 -4.89 18.93 -8.66
N ALA A 92 -3.63 19.05 -9.12
CA ALA A 92 -3.09 20.30 -9.62
C ALA A 92 -3.72 20.72 -10.95
N GLU A 93 -4.06 19.77 -11.81
CA GLU A 93 -4.77 20.01 -13.06
C GLU A 93 -6.21 20.48 -12.82
N SER A 94 -6.85 19.94 -11.76
CA SER A 94 -8.18 20.34 -11.30
C SER A 94 -8.19 21.61 -10.44
N TYR A 95 -7.08 22.35 -10.34
CA TYR A 95 -6.93 23.58 -9.54
C TYR A 95 -7.14 23.42 -8.02
N MET A 96 -7.10 22.20 -7.49
CA MET A 96 -7.21 21.94 -6.06
C MET A 96 -5.94 22.27 -5.30
N ILE A 97 -4.76 22.14 -5.98
CA ILE A 97 -3.45 22.51 -5.46
C ILE A 97 -2.70 23.35 -6.49
N PRO A 98 -1.63 24.06 -6.12
CA PRO A 98 -0.91 24.97 -7.02
C PRO A 98 -0.47 24.30 -8.32
N LYS A 99 -0.65 24.98 -9.44
CA LYS A 99 -0.26 24.54 -10.80
C LYS A 99 1.21 24.15 -10.96
N PHE A 100 2.04 24.55 -10.00
CA PHE A 100 3.45 24.16 -9.96
C PHE A 100 3.64 22.62 -10.01
N PHE A 101 2.71 21.87 -9.42
CA PHE A 101 2.73 20.40 -9.41
C PHE A 101 2.17 19.77 -10.68
N ALA A 102 1.51 20.53 -11.53
CA ALA A 102 1.01 20.10 -12.85
C ALA A 102 2.10 20.12 -13.95
N LYS A 103 3.33 20.58 -13.65
CA LYS A 103 4.40 20.59 -14.63
C LYS A 103 4.96 19.20 -14.85
N LEU A 104 4.84 18.71 -16.10
CA LEU A 104 5.41 17.44 -16.53
C LEU A 104 6.82 17.64 -17.10
N HIS A 105 7.68 16.66 -16.87
CA HIS A 105 9.00 16.64 -17.50
C HIS A 105 8.85 16.49 -19.03
N PRO A 106 9.52 17.31 -19.86
CA PRO A 106 9.32 17.32 -21.31
C PRO A 106 9.61 15.96 -21.98
N LYS A 107 10.62 15.23 -21.51
CA LYS A 107 11.03 13.94 -22.09
C LYS A 107 10.28 12.75 -21.49
N HIS A 108 10.10 12.70 -20.17
CA HIS A 108 9.55 11.53 -19.46
C HIS A 108 8.08 11.65 -19.11
N LYS A 109 7.49 12.82 -19.31
CA LYS A 109 6.07 13.15 -19.00
C LYS A 109 5.65 12.73 -17.57
N THR A 110 6.59 12.84 -16.62
CA THR A 110 6.38 12.56 -15.21
C THR A 110 6.28 13.87 -14.42
N PRO A 111 5.45 13.96 -13.37
CA PRO A 111 5.31 15.15 -12.52
C PRO A 111 6.48 15.25 -11.54
N VAL A 112 7.64 15.75 -12.00
CA VAL A 112 8.88 15.77 -11.22
C VAL A 112 8.74 16.57 -9.93
N ASN A 113 8.04 17.70 -9.96
CA ASN A 113 7.86 18.53 -8.76
C ASN A 113 7.07 17.82 -7.66
N ALA A 114 6.06 17.04 -8.03
CA ALA A 114 5.32 16.20 -7.10
C ALA A 114 6.18 15.07 -6.55
N LEU A 115 6.97 14.42 -7.40
CA LEU A 115 7.91 13.36 -6.99
C LEU A 115 8.97 13.88 -6.02
N ILE A 116 9.54 15.05 -6.27
CA ILE A 116 10.55 15.66 -5.39
C ILE A 116 9.92 15.98 -4.02
N LEU A 117 8.73 16.58 -3.99
CA LEU A 117 8.06 16.89 -2.73
C LEU A 117 7.79 15.63 -1.91
N ILE A 118 7.19 14.60 -2.52
CA ILE A 118 6.91 13.34 -1.83
C ILE A 118 8.22 12.68 -1.39
N GLY A 119 9.25 12.69 -2.24
CA GLY A 119 10.58 12.14 -1.93
C GLY A 119 11.21 12.80 -0.71
N ILE A 120 11.18 14.13 -0.62
CA ILE A 120 11.70 14.87 0.54
C ILE A 120 10.91 14.53 1.80
N LEU A 121 9.58 14.53 1.74
CA LEU A 121 8.73 14.20 2.89
C LEU A 121 8.97 12.77 3.38
N THR A 122 9.08 11.80 2.48
CA THR A 122 9.37 10.41 2.84
C THR A 122 10.77 10.23 3.39
N MET A 123 11.76 11.02 2.93
CA MET A 123 13.13 10.99 3.44
C MET A 123 13.24 11.57 4.87
N LEU A 124 12.39 12.54 5.19
CA LEU A 124 12.34 13.16 6.53
C LEU A 124 11.55 12.33 7.54
N ALA A 125 10.59 11.50 7.10
CA ALA A 125 9.73 10.71 7.97
C ALA A 125 10.46 9.82 9.00
N PRO A 126 11.56 9.10 8.66
CA PRO A 126 12.27 8.27 9.63
C PRO A 126 12.89 9.06 10.80
N PHE A 127 13.25 10.32 10.60
CA PHE A 127 13.83 11.18 11.66
C PHE A 127 12.80 11.56 12.73
N ALA A 128 11.52 11.46 12.43
CA ALA A 128 10.43 11.74 13.37
C ALA A 128 10.15 10.58 14.35
N GLY A 129 10.86 9.45 14.22
CA GLY A 129 10.78 8.30 15.09
C GLY A 129 9.63 7.34 14.79
N ARG A 130 9.68 6.14 15.40
CA ARG A 130 8.75 5.03 15.12
C ARG A 130 7.29 5.39 15.40
N LYS A 131 7.01 6.14 16.46
CA LYS A 131 5.63 6.54 16.81
C LYS A 131 4.99 7.40 15.73
N MET A 132 5.75 8.34 15.16
CA MET A 132 5.28 9.21 14.09
C MET A 132 4.97 8.42 12.81
N LEU A 133 5.81 7.42 12.48
CA LEU A 133 5.58 6.53 11.33
C LEU A 133 4.27 5.76 11.46
N VAL A 134 3.98 5.24 12.67
CA VAL A 134 2.71 4.54 12.94
C VAL A 134 1.53 5.48 12.75
N TRP A 135 1.57 6.68 13.33
CA TRP A 135 0.48 7.66 13.19
C TRP A 135 0.24 8.09 11.74
N ILE A 136 1.30 8.31 10.96
CA ILE A 136 1.19 8.64 9.53
C ILE A 136 0.55 7.48 8.77
N SER A 137 0.95 6.23 9.07
CA SER A 137 0.38 5.04 8.47
C SER A 137 -1.10 4.89 8.79
N ASP A 138 -1.48 5.08 10.06
CA ASP A 138 -2.88 4.98 10.50
C ASP A 138 -3.75 6.07 9.86
N ALA A 139 -3.24 7.32 9.81
CA ALA A 139 -3.91 8.42 9.13
C ALA A 139 -4.09 8.15 7.62
N GLY A 140 -3.06 7.57 6.99
CA GLY A 140 -3.12 7.15 5.58
C GLY A 140 -4.17 6.07 5.34
N ASN A 141 -4.20 5.04 6.19
CA ASN A 141 -5.18 3.96 6.10
C ASN A 141 -6.62 4.48 6.31
N PHE A 142 -6.83 5.37 7.27
CA PHE A 142 -8.12 6.01 7.48
C PHE A 142 -8.56 6.80 6.24
N GLY A 143 -7.65 7.61 5.67
CA GLY A 143 -7.92 8.37 4.45
C GLY A 143 -8.29 7.47 3.25
N CYS A 144 -7.59 6.34 3.09
CA CYS A 144 -7.91 5.35 2.06
C CYS A 144 -9.29 4.73 2.25
N CYS A 145 -9.63 4.30 3.48
CA CYS A 145 -10.95 3.76 3.78
C CYS A 145 -12.07 4.77 3.50
N PHE A 146 -11.87 6.03 3.89
CA PHE A 146 -12.80 7.11 3.61
C PHE A 146 -12.97 7.34 2.10
N ALA A 147 -11.87 7.37 1.36
CA ALA A 147 -11.91 7.51 -0.11
C ALA A 147 -12.68 6.36 -0.78
N TYR A 148 -12.47 5.11 -0.34
CA TYR A 148 -13.22 3.96 -0.86
C TYR A 148 -14.71 4.06 -0.55
N CYS A 149 -15.10 4.50 0.65
CA CYS A 149 -16.50 4.76 1.00
C CYS A 149 -17.11 5.82 0.07
N MET A 150 -16.40 6.93 -0.17
CA MET A 150 -16.89 7.99 -1.05
C MET A 150 -17.04 7.53 -2.51
N VAL A 151 -16.09 6.72 -3.01
CA VAL A 151 -16.20 6.11 -4.34
C VAL A 151 -17.40 5.17 -4.43
N ALA A 152 -17.62 4.33 -3.43
CA ALA A 152 -18.77 3.42 -3.38
C ALA A 152 -20.11 4.18 -3.35
N LEU A 153 -20.20 5.25 -2.55
CA LEU A 153 -21.38 6.11 -2.50
C LEU A 153 -21.61 6.83 -3.84
N SER A 154 -20.57 7.38 -4.44
CA SER A 154 -20.64 8.01 -5.76
C SER A 154 -21.14 7.04 -6.82
N PHE A 155 -20.67 5.81 -6.79
CA PHE A 155 -21.13 4.75 -7.69
C PHE A 155 -22.64 4.45 -7.51
N MET A 156 -23.11 4.35 -6.26
CA MET A 156 -24.54 4.13 -6.00
C MET A 156 -25.42 5.29 -6.46
N ILE A 157 -24.96 6.54 -6.25
CA ILE A 157 -25.68 7.74 -6.70
C ILE A 157 -25.73 7.81 -8.23
N LEU A 158 -24.59 7.55 -8.89
CA LEU A 158 -24.50 7.56 -10.35
C LEU A 158 -25.39 6.49 -10.98
N ARG A 159 -25.52 5.34 -10.32
CA ARG A 159 -26.40 4.26 -10.76
C ARG A 159 -27.88 4.63 -10.74
N LYS A 160 -28.27 5.54 -9.82
CA LYS A 160 -29.65 6.07 -9.75
C LYS A 160 -29.88 7.23 -10.72
N LYS A 161 -28.87 8.11 -10.92
CA LYS A 161 -29.01 9.30 -11.78
C LYS A 161 -28.93 8.99 -13.26
N GLU A 162 -28.09 8.04 -13.65
CA GLU A 162 -27.83 7.68 -15.04
C GLU A 162 -27.95 6.16 -15.23
N PRO A 163 -29.19 5.61 -15.26
CA PRO A 163 -29.42 4.18 -15.41
C PRO A 163 -28.93 3.62 -16.75
N ASP A 164 -28.98 4.43 -17.83
CA ASP A 164 -28.67 4.03 -19.20
C ASP A 164 -27.18 4.16 -19.56
N MET A 165 -26.33 4.58 -18.62
CA MET A 165 -24.88 4.69 -18.87
C MET A 165 -24.28 3.32 -19.22
N PRO A 166 -23.56 3.19 -20.35
CA PRO A 166 -22.96 1.93 -20.76
C PRO A 166 -21.93 1.49 -19.73
N ARG A 167 -22.17 0.33 -19.13
CA ARG A 167 -21.29 -0.25 -18.10
C ARG A 167 -20.59 -1.47 -18.67
N PRO A 168 -19.26 -1.57 -18.52
CA PRO A 168 -18.50 -2.70 -19.07
C PRO A 168 -18.69 -4.02 -18.30
N TYR A 169 -19.46 -3.98 -17.16
CA TYR A 169 -19.72 -5.14 -16.31
C TYR A 169 -21.22 -5.35 -16.09
#